data_b31c2c4e6412e739f7ac6820d2841c30
#
_entry.id   b31c2c4e6412e739f7ac6820d2841c30
#
_cell.length_a   1.000
_cell.length_b   1.000
_cell.length_c   1.000
_cell.angle_alpha   90.00
_cell.angle_beta   90.00
_cell.angle_gamma   90.00
#
_symmetry.space_group_name_H-M   'P 1'
#
loop_
_entity.id
_entity.type
_entity.pdbx_description
1 polymer ?
#
loop_
_entity_poly.entity_id
_entity_poly.type
_entity_poly.pdbx_seq_one_letter_code
_entity_poly.pdbx_strand_id
1 'polypeptide(L)'
;ALHFMKVETVDLLVVGLPVSQYTSKRAALQKAMTGTFHAGRKQRIVVKRALVVPQPQGALYWCAQQNPNVGSPKYKSLVMDVGSRTFDWLVTRGMRVVPHMSDSVTRGVSDILRHIADTVGARMKEDFRDLDAVDRALRSGQILRLNQIDHDLKKFDTAIHKIADQALDFVLARLDGPQELEHIILVGGGAYLYTKAVRRRFPKHKITEVADPMYANVRGFQLLGEQYVRERPELFRADGGSVTSEASVSAGSQ
;
A
#
# COMPACT_ATOMS: atom_id res chain seq x y z
N ALA A 1 14.15 5.01 -3.06
CA ALA A 1 13.99 4.69 -1.63
C ALA A 1 15.32 4.17 -1.05
N LEU A 2 15.89 3.05 -1.55
CA LEU A 2 17.12 2.45 -1.01
C LEU A 2 18.29 3.44 -0.87
N HIS A 3 18.45 4.36 -1.83
CA HIS A 3 19.50 5.38 -1.79
C HIS A 3 19.51 6.23 -0.51
N PHE A 4 18.35 6.47 0.09
CA PHE A 4 18.22 7.28 1.31
C PHE A 4 18.50 6.51 2.60
N MET A 5 18.57 5.17 2.55
CA MET A 5 18.73 4.35 3.75
C MET A 5 20.14 4.39 4.34
N LYS A 6 21.15 4.84 3.58
CA LYS A 6 22.57 4.91 4.01
C LYS A 6 23.10 3.60 4.62
N VAL A 7 22.63 2.46 4.09
CA VAL A 7 23.07 1.12 4.50
C VAL A 7 23.68 0.39 3.31
N GLU A 8 24.60 -0.53 3.56
CA GLU A 8 25.23 -1.36 2.53
C GLU A 8 24.47 -2.67 2.31
N THR A 9 23.75 -3.12 3.34
CA THR A 9 23.02 -4.38 3.32
C THR A 9 21.62 -4.21 3.90
N VAL A 10 20.65 -4.84 3.24
CA VAL A 10 19.26 -4.99 3.68
C VAL A 10 18.98 -6.48 3.77
N ASP A 11 18.78 -7.01 4.98
CA ASP A 11 18.53 -8.43 5.19
C ASP A 11 17.17 -8.85 4.64
N LEU A 12 16.14 -8.02 4.86
CA LEU A 12 14.80 -8.22 4.33
C LEU A 12 14.20 -6.90 3.82
N LEU A 13 13.82 -6.88 2.55
CA LEU A 13 13.04 -5.81 1.94
C LEU A 13 11.60 -6.26 1.76
N VAL A 14 10.64 -5.55 2.38
CA VAL A 14 9.21 -5.81 2.16
C VAL A 14 8.66 -4.81 1.15
N VAL A 15 8.00 -5.31 0.11
CA VAL A 15 7.40 -4.51 -0.96
C VAL A 15 5.97 -4.95 -1.24
N GLY A 16 5.14 -4.03 -1.72
CA GLY A 16 3.73 -4.29 -2.03
C GLY A 16 3.44 -4.33 -3.52
N LEU A 17 2.46 -5.15 -3.90
CA LEU A 17 1.81 -5.14 -5.21
C LEU A 17 0.31 -4.84 -5.06
N PRO A 18 -0.32 -4.21 -6.07
CA PRO A 18 -1.77 -4.17 -6.17
C PRO A 18 -2.35 -5.59 -6.06
N VAL A 19 -3.51 -5.72 -5.42
CA VAL A 19 -4.11 -7.04 -5.12
C VAL A 19 -4.29 -7.87 -6.39
N SER A 20 -4.82 -7.28 -7.47
CA SER A 20 -5.03 -7.97 -8.75
C SER A 20 -3.75 -8.46 -9.41
N GLN A 21 -2.59 -7.86 -9.10
CA GLN A 21 -1.30 -8.20 -9.70
C GLN A 21 -0.47 -9.16 -8.82
N TYR A 22 -0.89 -9.36 -7.58
CA TYR A 22 -0.09 -10.09 -6.60
C TYR A 22 0.26 -11.50 -7.06
N THR A 23 -0.75 -12.30 -7.43
CA THR A 23 -0.54 -13.71 -7.81
C THR A 23 0.37 -13.84 -9.03
N SER A 24 0.17 -13.00 -10.05
CA SER A 24 0.89 -13.09 -11.32
C SER A 24 2.30 -12.50 -11.28
N LYS A 25 2.54 -11.46 -10.46
CA LYS A 25 3.80 -10.70 -10.52
C LYS A 25 4.70 -10.86 -9.28
N ARG A 26 4.22 -11.50 -8.19
CA ARG A 26 5.00 -11.57 -6.94
C ARG A 26 6.38 -12.18 -7.12
N ALA A 27 6.48 -13.31 -7.83
CA ALA A 27 7.75 -14.01 -8.01
C ALA A 27 8.76 -13.19 -8.83
N ALA A 28 8.28 -12.55 -9.90
CA ALA A 28 9.11 -11.67 -10.73
C ALA A 28 9.60 -10.45 -9.94
N LEU A 29 8.72 -9.81 -9.16
CA LEU A 29 9.10 -8.66 -8.33
C LEU A 29 10.06 -9.09 -7.21
N GLN A 30 9.82 -10.22 -6.56
CA GLN A 30 10.72 -10.75 -5.53
C GLN A 30 12.13 -10.96 -6.07
N LYS A 31 12.23 -11.58 -7.25
CA LYS A 31 13.53 -11.78 -7.95
C LYS A 31 14.18 -10.44 -8.30
N ALA A 32 13.41 -9.48 -8.84
CA ALA A 32 13.91 -8.17 -9.22
C ALA A 32 14.37 -7.31 -8.04
N MET A 33 13.78 -7.53 -6.85
CA MET A 33 14.11 -6.78 -5.63
C MET A 33 15.16 -7.45 -4.75
N THR A 34 15.68 -8.62 -5.14
CA THR A 34 16.76 -9.34 -4.44
C THR A 34 18.05 -9.19 -5.25
N GLY A 35 19.17 -8.91 -4.58
CA GLY A 35 20.48 -8.78 -5.21
C GLY A 35 21.16 -7.45 -4.97
N THR A 36 22.10 -7.08 -5.84
CA THR A 36 22.90 -5.86 -5.70
C THR A 36 22.30 -4.71 -6.49
N PHE A 37 22.14 -3.58 -5.84
CA PHE A 37 21.65 -2.33 -6.44
C PHE A 37 22.71 -1.25 -6.35
N HIS A 38 22.85 -0.47 -7.42
CA HIS A 38 23.73 0.68 -7.47
C HIS A 38 22.90 1.96 -7.36
N ALA A 39 23.15 2.73 -6.31
CA ALA A 39 22.51 4.01 -6.05
C ALA A 39 23.50 5.15 -6.35
N GLY A 40 23.46 5.66 -7.57
CA GLY A 40 24.48 6.61 -8.06
C GLY A 40 25.85 5.95 -8.25
N ARG A 41 26.91 6.76 -8.32
CA ARG A 41 28.27 6.26 -8.63
C ARG A 41 29.01 5.59 -7.45
N LYS A 42 28.58 5.81 -6.21
CA LYS A 42 29.37 5.45 -5.01
C LYS A 42 28.67 4.53 -4.01
N GLN A 43 27.36 4.31 -4.15
CA GLN A 43 26.63 3.51 -3.18
C GLN A 43 26.20 2.18 -3.79
N ARG A 44 26.66 1.10 -3.19
CA ARG A 44 26.21 -0.28 -3.47
C ARG A 44 25.39 -0.76 -2.30
N ILE A 45 24.21 -1.30 -2.59
CA ILE A 45 23.30 -1.87 -1.57
C ILE A 45 22.97 -3.29 -1.96
N VAL A 46 23.15 -4.22 -1.05
CA VAL A 46 22.80 -5.63 -1.23
C VAL A 46 21.50 -5.91 -0.50
N VAL A 47 20.47 -6.30 -1.23
CA VAL A 47 19.22 -6.83 -0.66
C VAL A 47 19.32 -8.35 -0.64
N LYS A 48 19.45 -8.95 0.55
CA LYS A 48 19.61 -10.39 0.69
C LYS A 48 18.32 -11.15 0.36
N ARG A 49 17.18 -10.61 0.80
CA ARG A 49 15.85 -11.19 0.60
C ARG A 49 14.82 -10.12 0.34
N ALA A 50 13.82 -10.43 -0.48
CA ALA A 50 12.65 -9.60 -0.66
C ALA A 50 11.37 -10.40 -0.32
N LEU A 51 10.45 -9.77 0.40
CA LEU A 51 9.11 -10.29 0.67
C LEU A 51 8.10 -9.43 -0.08
N VAL A 52 7.28 -10.05 -0.91
CA VAL A 52 6.24 -9.36 -1.67
C VAL A 52 4.88 -9.69 -1.09
N VAL A 53 4.07 -8.67 -0.82
CA VAL A 53 2.74 -8.79 -0.23
C VAL A 53 1.72 -7.95 -1.00
N PRO A 54 0.39 -8.20 -0.89
CA PRO A 54 -0.63 -7.26 -1.34
C PRO A 54 -0.51 -5.94 -0.57
N GLN A 55 -0.60 -4.79 -1.25
CA GLN A 55 -0.41 -3.47 -0.62
C GLN A 55 -1.26 -3.25 0.62
N PRO A 56 -2.61 -3.51 0.61
CA PRO A 56 -3.44 -3.24 1.78
C PRO A 56 -3.14 -4.16 2.97
N GLN A 57 -2.35 -5.24 2.78
CA GLN A 57 -1.94 -6.11 3.88
C GLN A 57 -1.03 -5.38 4.87
N GLY A 58 -0.23 -4.40 4.40
CA GLY A 58 0.52 -3.53 5.30
C GLY A 58 -0.40 -2.77 6.26
N ALA A 59 -1.42 -2.10 5.72
CA ALA A 59 -2.38 -1.38 6.55
C ALA A 59 -3.13 -2.29 7.54
N LEU A 60 -3.44 -3.53 7.15
CA LEU A 60 -4.02 -4.52 8.05
C LEU A 60 -3.10 -4.79 9.25
N TYR A 61 -1.81 -5.04 9.01
CA TYR A 61 -0.81 -5.26 10.07
C TYR A 61 -0.67 -4.05 10.99
N TRP A 62 -0.62 -2.85 10.40
CA TRP A 62 -0.56 -1.60 11.16
C TRP A 62 -1.78 -1.42 12.07
N CYS A 63 -2.99 -1.68 11.56
CA CYS A 63 -4.22 -1.55 12.34
C CYS A 63 -4.36 -2.66 13.39
N ALA A 64 -3.94 -3.89 13.09
CA ALA A 64 -3.97 -5.00 14.05
C ALA A 64 -3.01 -4.77 15.23
N GLN A 65 -1.91 -4.05 15.03
CA GLN A 65 -1.02 -3.62 16.12
C GLN A 65 -1.73 -2.67 17.11
N GLN A 66 -2.61 -1.82 16.61
CA GLN A 66 -3.35 -0.86 17.44
C GLN A 66 -4.63 -1.44 18.02
N ASN A 67 -5.29 -2.35 17.29
CA ASN A 67 -6.51 -3.04 17.69
C ASN A 67 -6.39 -4.53 17.38
N PRO A 68 -6.04 -5.38 18.35
CA PRO A 68 -5.87 -6.82 18.15
C PRO A 68 -7.10 -7.54 17.58
N ASN A 69 -8.31 -6.99 17.74
CA ASN A 69 -9.53 -7.55 17.17
C ASN A 69 -9.49 -7.58 15.64
N VAL A 70 -8.81 -6.63 14.99
CA VAL A 70 -8.61 -6.61 13.53
C VAL A 70 -7.89 -7.87 13.06
N GLY A 71 -6.91 -8.36 13.83
CA GLY A 71 -6.17 -9.58 13.55
C GLY A 71 -6.85 -10.87 14.02
N SER A 72 -7.97 -10.77 14.74
CA SER A 72 -8.66 -11.94 15.30
C SER A 72 -9.37 -12.76 14.20
N PRO A 73 -9.18 -14.10 14.16
CA PRO A 73 -9.84 -14.96 13.17
C PRO A 73 -11.35 -15.02 13.30
N LYS A 74 -11.92 -14.47 14.38
CA LYS A 74 -13.37 -14.35 14.57
C LYS A 74 -14.01 -13.34 13.61
N TYR A 75 -13.26 -12.32 13.19
CA TYR A 75 -13.79 -11.16 12.49
C TYR A 75 -13.30 -11.08 11.04
N LYS A 76 -14.19 -10.61 10.17
CA LYS A 76 -13.83 -10.21 8.82
C LYS A 76 -13.51 -8.71 8.80
N SER A 77 -12.45 -8.35 8.11
CA SER A 77 -12.05 -6.96 7.89
C SER A 77 -11.97 -6.65 6.40
N LEU A 78 -12.44 -5.46 6.02
CA LEU A 78 -12.26 -4.89 4.69
C LEU A 78 -11.26 -3.73 4.80
N VAL A 79 -10.11 -3.86 4.15
CA VAL A 79 -9.13 -2.79 4.01
C VAL A 79 -9.23 -2.22 2.62
N MET A 80 -9.49 -0.93 2.49
CA MET A 80 -9.53 -0.19 1.24
C MET A 80 -8.36 0.78 1.17
N ASP A 81 -7.53 0.63 0.16
CA ASP A 81 -6.36 1.48 -0.11
C ASP A 81 -6.61 2.33 -1.35
N VAL A 82 -6.82 3.61 -1.12
CA VAL A 82 -7.06 4.60 -2.19
C VAL A 82 -5.72 5.20 -2.61
N GLY A 83 -5.08 4.54 -3.57
CA GLY A 83 -3.82 4.98 -4.15
C GLY A 83 -3.99 6.06 -5.23
N SER A 84 -2.86 6.53 -5.78
CA SER A 84 -2.88 7.49 -6.88
C SER A 84 -3.46 6.88 -8.15
N ARG A 85 -3.09 5.65 -8.51
CA ARG A 85 -3.45 4.99 -9.78
C ARG A 85 -4.45 3.87 -9.61
N THR A 86 -4.46 3.20 -8.46
CA THR A 86 -5.30 2.05 -8.17
C THR A 86 -6.12 2.30 -6.91
N PHE A 87 -7.29 1.70 -6.88
CA PHE A 87 -8.08 1.48 -5.69
C PHE A 87 -8.03 -0.02 -5.41
N ASP A 88 -7.36 -0.37 -4.34
CA ASP A 88 -7.15 -1.75 -3.90
C ASP A 88 -8.04 -2.05 -2.71
N TRP A 89 -8.61 -3.24 -2.65
CA TRP A 89 -9.28 -3.70 -1.45
C TRP A 89 -8.91 -5.13 -1.11
N LEU A 90 -8.80 -5.39 0.19
CA LEU A 90 -8.43 -6.66 0.76
C LEU A 90 -9.48 -7.05 1.80
N VAL A 91 -10.16 -8.17 1.60
CA VAL A 91 -10.98 -8.79 2.62
C VAL A 91 -10.19 -9.87 3.33
N THR A 92 -10.26 -9.88 4.65
CA THR A 92 -9.54 -10.85 5.47
C THR A 92 -10.45 -11.43 6.56
N ARG A 93 -10.11 -12.64 7.02
CA ARG A 93 -10.60 -13.19 8.28
C ARG A 93 -9.40 -13.28 9.23
N GLY A 94 -9.37 -12.40 10.23
CA GLY A 94 -8.13 -12.10 10.94
C GLY A 94 -7.02 -11.67 9.97
N MET A 95 -5.88 -12.32 10.02
CA MET A 95 -4.75 -12.02 9.12
C MET A 95 -4.75 -12.81 7.80
N ARG A 96 -5.73 -13.72 7.59
CA ARG A 96 -5.83 -14.54 6.37
C ARG A 96 -6.66 -13.84 5.30
N VAL A 97 -6.07 -13.65 4.14
CA VAL A 97 -6.73 -13.05 2.97
C VAL A 97 -7.85 -13.97 2.46
N VAL A 98 -8.97 -13.36 2.05
CA VAL A 98 -10.09 -14.00 1.35
C VAL A 98 -9.99 -13.60 -0.14
N PRO A 99 -9.34 -14.43 -0.98
CA PRO A 99 -8.94 -14.00 -2.32
C PRO A 99 -10.09 -13.62 -3.25
N HIS A 100 -11.19 -14.38 -3.23
CA HIS A 100 -12.34 -14.14 -4.12
C HIS A 100 -13.09 -12.83 -3.82
N MET A 101 -12.96 -12.30 -2.58
CA MET A 101 -13.53 -11.02 -2.17
C MET A 101 -12.55 -9.84 -2.31
N SER A 102 -11.29 -10.09 -2.68
CA SER A 102 -10.22 -9.09 -2.74
C SER A 102 -9.82 -8.83 -4.18
N ASP A 103 -9.61 -7.58 -4.54
CA ASP A 103 -9.21 -7.21 -5.91
C ASP A 103 -8.64 -5.79 -5.94
N SER A 104 -8.34 -5.29 -7.12
CA SER A 104 -8.01 -3.89 -7.37
C SER A 104 -8.51 -3.43 -8.73
N VAL A 105 -8.83 -2.14 -8.83
CA VAL A 105 -9.20 -1.49 -10.07
C VAL A 105 -8.32 -0.28 -10.34
N THR A 106 -8.13 0.04 -11.62
CA THR A 106 -7.37 1.22 -12.07
C THR A 106 -8.25 2.47 -11.96
N ARG A 107 -8.73 2.78 -10.76
CA ARG A 107 -9.61 3.90 -10.41
C ARG A 107 -9.07 4.61 -9.17
N GLY A 108 -7.92 5.23 -9.31
CA GLY A 108 -7.28 5.95 -8.21
C GLY A 108 -7.62 7.44 -8.19
N VAL A 109 -6.96 8.14 -7.27
CA VAL A 109 -7.10 9.61 -7.11
C VAL A 109 -6.79 10.37 -8.38
N SER A 110 -5.83 9.87 -9.20
CA SER A 110 -5.44 10.53 -10.45
C SER A 110 -6.61 10.74 -11.42
N ASP A 111 -7.64 9.89 -11.41
CA ASP A 111 -8.81 10.05 -12.28
C ASP A 111 -9.64 11.26 -11.83
N ILE A 112 -9.78 11.44 -10.52
CA ILE A 112 -10.46 12.60 -9.93
C ILE A 112 -9.68 13.88 -10.23
N LEU A 113 -8.37 13.86 -9.98
CA LEU A 113 -7.52 15.04 -10.19
C LEU A 113 -7.47 15.46 -11.65
N ARG A 114 -7.36 14.50 -12.59
CA ARG A 114 -7.43 14.78 -14.03
C ARG A 114 -8.77 15.38 -14.44
N HIS A 115 -9.88 14.78 -14.00
CA HIS A 115 -11.20 15.31 -14.31
C HIS A 115 -11.35 16.78 -13.89
N ILE A 116 -10.83 17.15 -12.71
CA ILE A 116 -10.83 18.52 -12.22
C ILE A 116 -9.91 19.39 -13.08
N ALA A 117 -8.66 18.94 -13.31
CA ALA A 117 -7.69 19.70 -14.08
C ALA A 117 -8.17 19.97 -15.51
N ASP A 118 -8.72 18.96 -16.20
CA ASP A 118 -9.26 19.07 -17.54
C ASP A 118 -10.44 20.06 -17.58
N THR A 119 -11.32 20.00 -16.57
CA THR A 119 -12.48 20.90 -16.50
C THR A 119 -12.06 22.35 -16.23
N VAL A 120 -11.08 22.56 -15.35
CA VAL A 120 -10.52 23.91 -15.07
C VAL A 120 -9.79 24.43 -16.30
N GLY A 121 -8.94 23.61 -16.93
CA GLY A 121 -8.24 23.98 -18.15
C GLY A 121 -9.17 24.38 -19.30
N ALA A 122 -10.24 23.58 -19.52
CA ALA A 122 -11.26 23.91 -20.54
C ALA A 122 -11.93 25.26 -20.30
N ARG A 123 -12.21 25.63 -19.03
CA ARG A 123 -12.77 26.95 -18.68
C ARG A 123 -11.80 28.09 -18.97
N MET A 124 -10.50 27.82 -18.75
CA MET A 124 -9.43 28.81 -19.01
C MET A 124 -9.01 28.84 -20.49
N LYS A 125 -9.45 27.89 -21.30
CA LYS A 125 -8.97 27.61 -22.67
C LYS A 125 -7.46 27.36 -22.71
N GLU A 126 -6.92 26.68 -21.70
CA GLU A 126 -5.52 26.35 -21.51
C GLU A 126 -5.36 24.86 -21.16
N ASP A 127 -4.19 24.29 -21.49
CA ASP A 127 -3.85 22.91 -21.07
C ASP A 127 -3.30 22.95 -19.64
N PHE A 128 -4.16 22.71 -18.65
CA PHE A 128 -3.78 22.68 -17.25
C PHE A 128 -3.61 21.24 -16.75
N ARG A 129 -2.40 20.87 -16.33
CA ARG A 129 -2.03 19.49 -15.94
C ARG A 129 -1.35 19.39 -14.57
N ASP A 130 -1.29 20.46 -13.79
CA ASP A 130 -0.71 20.40 -12.44
C ASP A 130 -1.68 19.73 -11.47
N LEU A 131 -1.63 18.39 -11.44
CA LEU A 131 -2.43 17.56 -10.55
C LEU A 131 -2.06 17.77 -9.07
N ASP A 132 -0.81 18.13 -8.79
CA ASP A 132 -0.34 18.37 -7.42
C ASP A 132 -0.94 19.66 -6.87
N ALA A 133 -1.13 20.69 -7.69
CA ALA A 133 -1.84 21.92 -7.30
C ALA A 133 -3.30 21.61 -6.97
N VAL A 134 -3.98 20.78 -7.78
CA VAL A 134 -5.36 20.35 -7.52
C VAL A 134 -5.45 19.56 -6.22
N ASP A 135 -4.55 18.58 -6.00
CA ASP A 135 -4.54 17.75 -4.79
C ASP A 135 -4.30 18.59 -3.53
N ARG A 136 -3.33 19.51 -3.58
CA ARG A 136 -3.08 20.44 -2.46
C ARG A 136 -4.31 21.30 -2.13
N ALA A 137 -4.96 21.85 -3.14
CA ALA A 137 -6.15 22.68 -2.95
C ALA A 137 -7.32 21.86 -2.35
N LEU A 138 -7.56 20.63 -2.83
CA LEU A 138 -8.59 19.75 -2.28
C LEU A 138 -8.29 19.35 -0.82
N ARG A 139 -7.04 19.01 -0.50
CA ARG A 139 -6.65 18.62 0.88
C ARG A 139 -6.76 19.76 1.87
N SER A 140 -6.33 20.95 1.46
CA SER A 140 -6.36 22.13 2.33
C SER A 140 -7.75 22.80 2.39
N GLY A 141 -8.67 22.44 1.49
CA GLY A 141 -9.95 23.12 1.32
C GLY A 141 -9.82 24.56 0.79
N GLN A 142 -8.64 24.90 0.27
CA GLN A 142 -8.36 26.24 -0.26
C GLN A 142 -8.82 26.35 -1.72
N ILE A 143 -9.00 27.59 -2.14
CA ILE A 143 -9.30 27.93 -3.53
C ILE A 143 -8.05 27.68 -4.39
N LEU A 144 -8.22 27.00 -5.52
CA LEU A 144 -7.19 26.86 -6.52
C LEU A 144 -7.10 28.17 -7.32
N ARG A 145 -6.00 28.91 -7.16
CA ARG A 145 -5.77 30.17 -7.87
C ARG A 145 -4.81 29.98 -9.02
N LEU A 146 -5.29 30.24 -10.25
CA LEU A 146 -4.53 30.14 -11.49
C LEU A 146 -4.72 31.43 -12.30
N ASN A 147 -3.63 32.03 -12.83
CA ASN A 147 -3.67 33.24 -13.64
C ASN A 147 -4.55 34.35 -13.00
N GLN A 148 -4.46 34.51 -11.66
CA GLN A 148 -5.27 35.45 -10.86
C GLN A 148 -6.78 35.15 -10.83
N ILE A 149 -7.23 34.01 -11.35
CA ILE A 149 -8.62 33.56 -11.34
C ILE A 149 -8.76 32.49 -10.23
N ASP A 150 -9.81 32.66 -9.44
CA ASP A 150 -10.15 31.78 -8.34
C ASP A 150 -11.06 30.61 -8.79
N HIS A 151 -10.64 29.38 -8.59
CA HIS A 151 -11.41 28.19 -8.90
C HIS A 151 -11.83 27.49 -7.60
N ASP A 152 -13.13 27.59 -7.27
CA ASP A 152 -13.72 26.88 -6.14
C ASP A 152 -13.91 25.40 -6.51
N LEU A 153 -13.12 24.51 -5.87
CA LEU A 153 -13.14 23.07 -6.11
C LEU A 153 -14.32 22.35 -5.46
N LYS A 154 -15.08 22.98 -4.55
CA LYS A 154 -16.30 22.40 -3.99
C LYS A 154 -17.35 22.09 -5.05
N LYS A 155 -17.32 22.80 -6.17
CA LYS A 155 -18.19 22.56 -7.33
C LYS A 155 -18.00 21.16 -7.94
N PHE A 156 -16.90 20.49 -7.64
CA PHE A 156 -16.61 19.15 -8.12
C PHE A 156 -17.03 18.03 -7.14
N ASP A 157 -17.57 18.36 -5.96
CA ASP A 157 -17.98 17.37 -4.96
C ASP A 157 -18.88 16.27 -5.55
N THR A 158 -19.84 16.64 -6.39
CA THR A 158 -20.73 15.65 -7.03
C THR A 158 -19.96 14.69 -7.96
N ALA A 159 -19.03 15.23 -8.76
CA ALA A 159 -18.21 14.41 -9.66
C ALA A 159 -17.24 13.50 -8.88
N ILE A 160 -16.61 14.02 -7.82
CA ILE A 160 -15.75 13.27 -6.90
C ILE A 160 -16.54 12.10 -6.31
N HIS A 161 -17.72 12.38 -5.76
CA HIS A 161 -18.57 11.34 -5.18
C HIS A 161 -18.98 10.29 -6.19
N LYS A 162 -19.33 10.67 -7.42
CA LYS A 162 -19.70 9.74 -8.49
C LYS A 162 -18.54 8.80 -8.84
N ILE A 163 -17.31 9.31 -8.96
CA ILE A 163 -16.12 8.49 -9.25
C ILE A 163 -15.83 7.54 -8.09
N ALA A 164 -15.91 8.02 -6.85
CA ALA A 164 -15.72 7.19 -5.67
C ALA A 164 -16.79 6.09 -5.54
N ASP A 165 -18.07 6.42 -5.79
CA ASP A 165 -19.16 5.45 -5.77
C ASP A 165 -18.97 4.34 -6.82
N GLN A 166 -18.53 4.70 -8.04
CA GLN A 166 -18.21 3.72 -9.09
C GLN A 166 -17.11 2.74 -8.67
N ALA A 167 -16.07 3.23 -7.96
CA ALA A 167 -15.03 2.34 -7.44
C ALA A 167 -15.58 1.41 -6.33
N LEU A 168 -16.46 1.92 -5.45
CA LEU A 168 -17.09 1.13 -4.41
C LEU A 168 -18.09 0.09 -4.95
N ASP A 169 -18.69 0.31 -6.13
CA ASP A 169 -19.53 -0.70 -6.79
C ASP A 169 -18.75 -1.98 -7.09
N PHE A 170 -17.46 -1.88 -7.46
CA PHE A 170 -16.61 -3.06 -7.65
C PHE A 170 -16.35 -3.79 -6.33
N VAL A 171 -16.16 -3.08 -5.23
CA VAL A 171 -16.01 -3.69 -3.89
C VAL A 171 -17.28 -4.46 -3.54
N LEU A 172 -18.44 -3.80 -3.63
CA LEU A 172 -19.73 -4.40 -3.25
C LEU A 172 -20.08 -5.61 -4.11
N ALA A 173 -19.72 -5.60 -5.40
CA ALA A 173 -19.94 -6.73 -6.31
C ALA A 173 -19.09 -7.97 -5.96
N ARG A 174 -18.01 -7.80 -5.19
CA ARG A 174 -17.13 -8.89 -4.75
C ARG A 174 -17.41 -9.40 -3.35
N LEU A 175 -18.19 -8.66 -2.56
CA LEU A 175 -18.53 -9.07 -1.19
C LEU A 175 -19.68 -10.06 -1.21
N ASP A 176 -19.56 -11.19 -0.51
CA ASP A 176 -20.64 -12.15 -0.30
C ASP A 176 -21.75 -11.57 0.58
N GLY A 177 -21.41 -10.60 1.44
CA GLY A 177 -22.32 -9.87 2.29
C GLY A 177 -21.58 -8.88 3.17
N PRO A 178 -21.85 -7.57 3.03
CA PRO A 178 -21.19 -6.55 3.84
C PRO A 178 -21.51 -6.65 5.33
N GLN A 179 -22.64 -7.25 5.70
CA GLN A 179 -23.07 -7.42 7.10
C GLN A 179 -22.13 -8.28 7.95
N GLU A 180 -21.28 -9.11 7.33
CA GLU A 180 -20.29 -9.93 8.03
C GLU A 180 -18.98 -9.19 8.35
N LEU A 181 -18.83 -7.96 7.85
CA LEU A 181 -17.65 -7.15 8.09
C LEU A 181 -17.73 -6.50 9.47
N GLU A 182 -16.77 -6.80 10.32
CA GLU A 182 -16.62 -6.13 11.63
C GLU A 182 -15.84 -4.83 11.52
N HIS A 183 -14.79 -4.86 10.69
CA HIS A 183 -13.90 -3.71 10.54
C HIS A 183 -13.85 -3.27 9.06
N ILE A 184 -14.05 -1.96 8.84
CA ILE A 184 -13.80 -1.31 7.57
C ILE A 184 -12.69 -0.29 7.80
N ILE A 185 -11.57 -0.47 7.11
CA ILE A 185 -10.34 0.32 7.26
C ILE A 185 -10.10 1.05 5.96
N LEU A 186 -9.98 2.38 6.03
CA LEU A 186 -9.73 3.23 4.87
C LEU A 186 -8.34 3.85 4.98
N VAL A 187 -7.50 3.58 3.98
CA VAL A 187 -6.11 4.03 3.91
C VAL A 187 -5.76 4.56 2.52
N GLY A 188 -4.50 4.93 2.35
CA GLY A 188 -3.97 5.49 1.11
C GLY A 188 -4.09 7.02 1.05
N GLY A 189 -3.30 7.59 0.16
CA GLY A 189 -3.24 9.05 -0.01
C GLY A 189 -4.56 9.68 -0.46
N GLY A 190 -5.46 8.91 -1.07
CA GLY A 190 -6.77 9.35 -1.54
C GLY A 190 -7.93 9.11 -0.58
N ALA A 191 -7.69 8.55 0.60
CA ALA A 191 -8.73 8.19 1.56
C ALA A 191 -9.72 9.34 1.84
N TYR A 192 -9.22 10.57 1.95
CA TYR A 192 -10.01 11.75 2.23
C TYR A 192 -11.12 12.03 1.18
N LEU A 193 -10.90 11.70 -0.08
CA LEU A 193 -11.89 11.86 -1.16
C LEU A 193 -12.98 10.78 -1.11
N TYR A 194 -12.67 9.62 -0.55
CA TYR A 194 -13.56 8.46 -0.53
C TYR A 194 -14.37 8.33 0.76
N THR A 195 -13.94 8.98 1.86
CA THR A 195 -14.57 8.85 3.19
C THR A 195 -16.09 9.01 3.16
N LYS A 196 -16.61 10.06 2.48
CA LYS A 196 -18.05 10.31 2.40
C LYS A 196 -18.79 9.21 1.63
N ALA A 197 -18.21 8.72 0.54
CA ALA A 197 -18.78 7.64 -0.26
C ALA A 197 -18.81 6.32 0.51
N VAL A 198 -17.70 5.98 1.19
CA VAL A 198 -17.61 4.78 2.03
C VAL A 198 -18.66 4.81 3.15
N ARG A 199 -18.81 5.94 3.85
CA ARG A 199 -19.84 6.09 4.91
C ARG A 199 -21.26 5.91 4.38
N ARG A 200 -21.56 6.38 3.16
CA ARG A 200 -22.88 6.16 2.54
C ARG A 200 -23.13 4.71 2.18
N ARG A 201 -22.10 4.01 1.65
CA ARG A 201 -22.24 2.62 1.21
C ARG A 201 -22.24 1.62 2.36
N PHE A 202 -21.62 1.98 3.49
CA PHE A 202 -21.53 1.16 4.69
C PHE A 202 -22.11 1.87 5.93
N PRO A 203 -23.39 2.30 5.90
CA PRO A 203 -23.96 3.19 6.93
C PRO A 203 -24.07 2.54 8.32
N LYS A 204 -24.06 1.20 8.39
CA LYS A 204 -24.16 0.44 9.65
C LYS A 204 -22.80 0.03 10.22
N HIS A 205 -21.70 0.37 9.52
CA HIS A 205 -20.36 -0.07 9.92
C HIS A 205 -19.55 1.09 10.50
N LYS A 206 -18.73 0.78 11.50
CA LYS A 206 -17.72 1.69 11.99
C LYS A 206 -16.54 1.69 11.01
N ILE A 207 -16.27 2.85 10.42
CA ILE A 207 -15.13 3.03 9.50
C ILE A 207 -13.96 3.53 10.33
N THR A 208 -12.85 2.80 10.27
CA THR A 208 -11.60 3.20 10.87
C THR A 208 -10.82 4.04 9.87
N GLU A 209 -10.72 5.33 10.14
CA GLU A 209 -9.82 6.23 9.43
C GLU A 209 -8.48 6.22 10.16
N VAL A 210 -7.44 5.82 9.44
CA VAL A 210 -6.10 5.67 10.02
C VAL A 210 -5.40 7.02 10.02
N ALA A 211 -4.73 7.36 11.13
CA ALA A 211 -3.87 8.53 11.16
C ALA A 211 -2.73 8.38 10.13
N ASP A 212 -2.46 9.43 9.37
CA ASP A 212 -1.50 9.41 8.25
C ASP A 212 -1.73 8.23 7.28
N PRO A 213 -2.92 8.12 6.66
CA PRO A 213 -3.33 6.94 5.92
C PRO A 213 -2.42 6.62 4.73
N MET A 214 -1.68 7.60 4.22
CA MET A 214 -0.68 7.44 3.16
C MET A 214 0.47 6.52 3.56
N TYR A 215 0.83 6.50 4.85
CA TYR A 215 1.96 5.71 5.37
C TYR A 215 1.55 4.39 6.03
N ALA A 216 0.25 4.08 6.09
CA ALA A 216 -0.25 2.90 6.78
C ALA A 216 0.38 1.59 6.23
N ASN A 217 0.47 1.47 4.91
CA ASN A 217 1.06 0.29 4.27
C ASN A 217 2.53 0.12 4.61
N VAL A 218 3.34 1.18 4.50
CA VAL A 218 4.79 1.08 4.74
C VAL A 218 5.10 0.81 6.21
N ARG A 219 4.33 1.41 7.14
CA ARG A 219 4.44 1.10 8.58
C ARG A 219 4.14 -0.37 8.86
N GLY A 220 3.08 -0.89 8.25
CA GLY A 220 2.72 -2.29 8.39
C GLY A 220 3.69 -3.24 7.68
N PHE A 221 4.32 -2.84 6.57
CA PHE A 221 5.37 -3.64 5.94
C PHE A 221 6.59 -3.82 6.85
N GLN A 222 6.94 -2.78 7.62
CA GLN A 222 7.98 -2.90 8.63
C GLN A 222 7.60 -3.92 9.69
N LEU A 223 6.41 -3.81 10.29
CA LEU A 223 5.91 -4.74 11.32
C LEU A 223 5.87 -6.19 10.80
N LEU A 224 5.37 -6.37 9.57
CA LEU A 224 5.32 -7.67 8.91
C LEU A 224 6.73 -8.24 8.68
N GLY A 225 7.67 -7.40 8.26
CA GLY A 225 9.07 -7.79 8.08
C GLY A 225 9.72 -8.21 9.39
N GLU A 226 9.53 -7.45 10.45
CA GLU A 226 10.02 -7.78 11.79
C GLU A 226 9.43 -9.08 12.32
N GLN A 227 8.13 -9.32 12.11
CA GLN A 227 7.48 -10.57 12.47
C GLN A 227 8.04 -11.73 11.66
N TYR A 228 8.20 -11.55 10.34
CA TYR A 228 8.76 -12.57 9.45
C TYR A 228 10.17 -13.02 9.89
N VAL A 229 11.01 -12.07 10.30
CA VAL A 229 12.36 -12.35 10.83
C VAL A 229 12.30 -13.11 12.16
N ARG A 230 11.41 -12.70 13.06
CA ARG A 230 11.23 -13.38 14.37
C ARG A 230 10.74 -14.83 14.23
N GLU A 231 9.85 -15.07 13.27
CA GLU A 231 9.28 -16.41 13.03
C GLU A 231 10.22 -17.34 12.27
N ARG A 232 11.23 -16.79 11.58
CA ARG A 232 12.18 -17.53 10.73
C ARG A 232 13.62 -17.09 10.96
N PRO A 233 14.12 -17.17 12.20
CA PRO A 233 15.46 -16.70 12.55
C PRO A 233 16.56 -17.47 11.79
N GLU A 234 16.29 -18.70 11.40
CA GLU A 234 17.23 -19.55 10.63
C GLU A 234 17.57 -18.94 9.26
N LEU A 235 16.66 -18.19 8.65
CA LEU A 235 16.90 -17.53 7.36
C LEU A 235 17.82 -16.29 7.45
N PHE A 236 18.04 -15.78 8.66
CA PHE A 236 18.74 -14.52 8.93
C PHE A 236 19.98 -14.70 9.83
N ARG A 237 20.26 -15.92 10.28
CA ARG A 237 21.55 -16.23 10.93
C ARG A 237 22.65 -16.04 9.90
N ALA A 238 23.73 -15.37 10.26
CA ALA A 238 24.93 -15.35 9.44
C ALA A 238 25.36 -16.82 9.23
N ASP A 239 25.64 -17.19 7.99
CA ASP A 239 26.28 -18.49 7.72
C ASP A 239 27.53 -18.54 8.58
N GLY A 240 27.47 -19.32 9.66
CA GLY A 240 28.61 -19.62 10.49
C GLY A 240 29.60 -20.31 9.57
N GLY A 241 30.69 -19.62 9.23
CA GLY A 241 31.73 -20.21 8.44
C GLY A 241 32.12 -21.58 9.02
N SER A 242 31.89 -22.63 8.28
CA SER A 242 32.48 -23.91 8.55
C SER A 242 33.99 -23.73 8.42
N VAL A 243 34.64 -23.46 9.53
CA VAL A 243 36.09 -23.67 9.62
C VAL A 243 36.25 -25.18 9.52
N THR A 244 36.51 -25.66 8.31
CA THR A 244 37.10 -26.99 8.11
C THR A 244 38.47 -26.97 8.76
N SER A 245 38.58 -27.51 9.96
CA SER A 245 39.87 -27.87 10.53
C SER A 245 40.47 -28.99 9.65
N GLU A 246 41.39 -28.62 8.79
CA GLU A 246 42.33 -29.59 8.22
C GLU A 246 43.14 -30.20 9.37
N ALA A 247 42.70 -31.38 9.79
CA ALA A 247 43.53 -32.22 10.63
C ALA A 247 44.69 -32.76 9.76
N SER A 248 45.84 -32.18 9.95
CA SER A 248 47.10 -32.69 9.44
C SER A 248 47.35 -34.12 10.05
N VAL A 249 47.13 -35.13 9.24
CA VAL A 249 47.62 -36.48 9.54
C VAL A 249 49.09 -36.53 9.17
N SER A 250 49.95 -36.43 10.17
CA SER A 250 51.37 -36.75 10.04
C SER A 250 51.55 -38.25 9.83
N ALA A 251 52.09 -38.61 8.70
CA ALA A 251 52.61 -39.95 8.47
C ALA A 251 53.84 -40.18 9.35
N GLY A 252 53.72 -41.13 10.28
CA GLY A 252 54.89 -41.75 11.03
C GLY A 252 55.18 -43.08 10.45
N SER A 253 56.37 -43.18 9.92
CA SER A 253 57.00 -44.41 9.48
C SER A 253 57.27 -45.36 10.65
N GLN A 254 56.97 -46.64 10.53
CA GLN A 254 57.82 -47.81 10.67
C GLN A 254 57.10 -49.07 10.25
#